data_811a3b93145ebaef3e15a7b6c70e6a1c
#
_entry.id   811a3b93145ebaef3e15a7b6c70e6a1c
#
_cell.length_a   1.000
_cell.length_b   1.000
_cell.length_c   1.000
_cell.angle_alpha   90.00
_cell.angle_beta   90.00
_cell.angle_gamma   90.00
#
_symmetry.space_group_name_H-M   'P 1'
#
loop_
_entity.id
_entity.type
_entity.pdbx_description
1 polymer ?
#
loop_
_entity_poly.entity_id
_entity_poly.type
_entity_poly.pdbx_seq_one_letter_code
_entity_poly.pdbx_strand_id
1 'polypeptide(L)'
;MDLAFTKMQGCANDYIYLDCRTGGLPREIEALARRLSARHVSVGADGVICICAPWTPGAVAAMRIFNADGSEGKMCGNGIRCVAQWLRTHDEACAGLDEMRIDTMSGPRTLRWQGPGQWQVEMGCYSTLAADLPALHMGAGPLVGCTLAAAGRDWTVTCVSVGNPHCVTVVEDVDGLDLAAIGPAFERHENFPERINAEFVQKLDDTRIRMRVWERGSGETWACGTGACASVAALTEQGLVPAGQDI
;
A
#
# COMPACT_ATOMS: atom_id res chain seq x y z
N MET A 1 16.45 -22.26 18.27
CA MET A 1 16.97 -20.89 18.12
C MET A 1 15.80 -19.96 18.36
N ASP A 2 15.88 -19.16 19.40
CA ASP A 2 14.82 -18.21 19.73
C ASP A 2 14.91 -17.02 18.76
N LEU A 3 13.78 -16.61 18.20
CA LEU A 3 13.67 -15.48 17.29
C LEU A 3 12.90 -14.36 17.99
N ALA A 4 13.60 -13.28 18.31
CA ALA A 4 12.96 -12.09 18.87
C ALA A 4 12.18 -11.36 17.78
N PHE A 5 10.96 -10.92 18.08
CA PHE A 5 10.12 -10.17 17.17
C PHE A 5 9.24 -9.18 17.92
N THR A 6 8.74 -8.19 17.17
CA THR A 6 7.68 -7.28 17.63
C THR A 6 6.47 -7.49 16.74
N LYS A 7 5.26 -7.57 17.31
CA LYS A 7 4.01 -7.58 16.56
C LYS A 7 3.42 -6.18 16.56
N MET A 8 3.17 -5.63 15.37
CA MET A 8 2.58 -4.29 15.22
C MET A 8 1.53 -4.30 14.12
N GLN A 9 0.64 -3.32 14.13
CA GLN A 9 -0.34 -3.09 13.09
C GLN A 9 -0.43 -1.61 12.73
N GLY A 10 -0.71 -1.32 11.46
CA GLY A 10 -1.08 -0.01 10.95
C GLY A 10 -2.34 -0.13 10.10
N CYS A 11 -3.42 0.54 10.51
CA CYS A 11 -4.72 0.46 9.83
C CYS A 11 -5.23 -0.98 9.67
N ALA A 12 -5.15 -1.79 10.73
CA ALA A 12 -5.54 -3.20 10.79
C ALA A 12 -4.71 -4.15 9.89
N ASN A 13 -3.67 -3.65 9.23
CA ASN A 13 -2.71 -4.47 8.49
C ASN A 13 -1.57 -4.85 9.44
N ASP A 14 -1.52 -6.11 9.89
CA ASP A 14 -0.67 -6.56 10.98
C ASP A 14 0.53 -7.37 10.49
N TYR A 15 1.72 -7.02 10.96
CA TYR A 15 2.97 -7.67 10.59
C TYR A 15 3.80 -8.09 11.81
N ILE A 16 4.68 -9.05 11.59
CA ILE A 16 5.74 -9.48 12.49
C ILE A 16 7.01 -8.75 12.07
N TYR A 17 7.59 -7.96 12.98
CA TYR A 17 8.79 -7.16 12.71
C TYR A 17 10.02 -7.85 13.31
N LEU A 18 11.05 -8.03 12.48
CA LEU A 18 12.33 -8.62 12.87
C LEU A 18 13.43 -7.56 12.72
N ASP A 19 14.24 -7.36 13.77
CA ASP A 19 15.45 -6.55 13.66
C ASP A 19 16.56 -7.36 12.99
N CYS A 20 16.83 -7.04 11.76
CA CYS A 20 17.82 -7.67 10.91
C CYS A 20 19.02 -6.74 10.61
N ARG A 21 19.17 -5.62 11.34
CA ARG A 21 20.20 -4.62 11.05
C ARG A 21 21.61 -5.13 11.29
N THR A 22 21.81 -6.01 12.27
CA THR A 22 23.13 -6.54 12.64
C THR A 22 23.37 -7.97 12.18
N GLY A 23 22.32 -8.81 12.14
CA GLY A 23 22.42 -10.24 11.84
C GLY A 23 22.07 -10.62 10.39
N GLY A 24 21.58 -9.66 9.60
CA GLY A 24 21.05 -9.92 8.27
C GLY A 24 19.71 -10.67 8.29
N LEU A 25 19.22 -11.03 7.12
CA LEU A 25 17.97 -11.77 6.98
C LEU A 25 18.09 -13.20 7.52
N PRO A 26 17.06 -13.73 8.17
CA PRO A 26 16.98 -15.16 8.49
C PRO A 26 17.11 -16.02 7.23
N ARG A 27 17.71 -17.19 7.38
CA ARG A 27 17.74 -18.18 6.29
C ARG A 27 16.32 -18.57 5.93
N GLU A 28 16.05 -18.77 4.64
CA GLU A 28 14.75 -19.18 4.10
C GLU A 28 13.60 -18.27 4.60
N ILE A 29 13.83 -16.94 4.53
CA ILE A 29 12.88 -15.95 5.06
C ILE A 29 11.48 -16.08 4.47
N GLU A 30 11.36 -16.51 3.20
CA GLU A 30 10.08 -16.74 2.53
C GLU A 30 9.30 -17.90 3.18
N ALA A 31 9.99 -18.99 3.53
CA ALA A 31 9.40 -20.12 4.24
C ALA A 31 9.08 -19.75 5.69
N LEU A 32 9.93 -18.96 6.32
CA LEU A 32 9.70 -18.44 7.67
C LEU A 32 8.47 -17.53 7.70
N ALA A 33 8.31 -16.64 6.73
CA ALA A 33 7.15 -15.74 6.61
C ALA A 33 5.85 -16.55 6.48
N ARG A 34 5.79 -17.55 5.60
CA ARG A 34 4.62 -18.47 5.50
C ARG A 34 4.28 -19.11 6.84
N ARG A 35 5.29 -19.63 7.52
CA ARG A 35 5.09 -20.32 8.80
C ARG A 35 4.62 -19.38 9.90
N LEU A 36 5.27 -18.22 10.06
CA LEU A 36 4.94 -17.27 11.13
C LEU A 36 3.60 -16.60 10.90
N SER A 37 3.22 -16.35 9.64
CA SER A 37 1.97 -15.67 9.28
C SER A 37 0.73 -16.54 9.42
N ALA A 38 0.88 -17.86 9.54
CA ALA A 38 -0.24 -18.78 9.68
C ALA A 38 -1.05 -18.47 10.95
N ARG A 39 -2.27 -17.92 10.77
CA ARG A 39 -3.18 -17.59 11.88
C ARG A 39 -3.66 -18.87 12.57
N HIS A 40 -3.92 -18.79 13.85
CA HIS A 40 -4.40 -19.87 14.72
C HIS A 40 -3.38 -20.98 15.07
N VAL A 41 -2.33 -21.18 14.27
CA VAL A 41 -1.32 -22.25 14.48
C VAL A 41 0.10 -21.71 14.65
N SER A 42 0.31 -20.42 14.50
CA SER A 42 1.57 -19.71 14.73
C SER A 42 1.29 -18.30 15.28
N VAL A 43 2.19 -17.34 15.08
CA VAL A 43 2.00 -15.94 15.50
C VAL A 43 0.79 -15.32 14.81
N GLY A 44 0.62 -15.59 13.53
CA GLY A 44 -0.46 -15.06 12.69
C GLY A 44 -0.24 -13.59 12.32
N ALA A 45 -0.19 -13.29 11.04
CA ALA A 45 -0.01 -11.93 10.52
C ALA A 45 -0.32 -11.88 9.02
N ASP A 46 -0.35 -10.68 8.44
CA ASP A 46 -0.40 -10.47 6.99
C ASP A 46 0.98 -10.71 6.34
N GLY A 47 2.04 -10.80 7.15
CA GLY A 47 3.38 -11.09 6.70
C GLY A 47 4.45 -10.78 7.74
N VAL A 48 5.70 -10.75 7.26
CA VAL A 48 6.89 -10.41 8.04
C VAL A 48 7.57 -9.21 7.44
N ILE A 49 7.94 -8.23 8.26
CA ILE A 49 8.78 -7.09 7.87
C ILE A 49 10.13 -7.22 8.57
N CYS A 50 11.21 -7.24 7.77
CA CYS A 50 12.57 -7.21 8.24
C CYS A 50 13.08 -5.77 8.20
N ILE A 51 13.48 -5.26 9.38
CA ILE A 51 14.16 -3.97 9.52
C ILE A 51 15.64 -4.25 9.32
N CYS A 52 16.19 -3.81 8.19
CA CYS A 52 17.56 -4.10 7.76
C CYS A 52 18.45 -2.86 7.93
N ALA A 53 19.77 -3.06 7.87
CA ALA A 53 20.70 -1.95 7.74
C ALA A 53 20.41 -1.14 6.47
N PRO A 54 20.57 0.21 6.51
CA PRO A 54 20.35 1.05 5.35
C PRO A 54 21.33 0.72 4.22
N TRP A 55 20.90 0.86 2.98
CA TRP A 55 21.78 0.66 1.82
C TRP A 55 22.02 1.93 0.99
N THR A 56 21.33 3.07 1.32
CA THR A 56 21.62 4.38 0.72
C THR A 56 22.11 5.37 1.76
N PRO A 57 23.01 6.32 1.39
CA PRO A 57 23.43 7.37 2.30
C PRO A 57 22.25 8.20 2.81
N GLY A 58 22.25 8.49 4.11
CA GLY A 58 21.22 9.29 4.77
C GLY A 58 19.96 8.52 5.16
N ALA A 59 19.81 7.25 4.79
CA ALA A 59 18.76 6.40 5.34
C ALA A 59 19.16 5.88 6.73
N VAL A 60 18.18 5.74 7.62
CA VAL A 60 18.40 5.21 8.99
C VAL A 60 18.23 3.69 9.06
N ALA A 61 17.43 3.12 8.14
CA ALA A 61 17.18 1.69 8.02
C ALA A 61 16.70 1.36 6.61
N ALA A 62 16.54 0.07 6.33
CA ALA A 62 15.87 -0.44 5.16
C ALA A 62 14.74 -1.39 5.56
N MET A 63 13.65 -1.38 4.80
CA MET A 63 12.51 -2.27 4.99
C MET A 63 12.48 -3.32 3.89
N ARG A 64 12.42 -4.60 4.26
CA ARG A 64 12.02 -5.70 3.37
C ARG A 64 10.78 -6.34 3.91
N ILE A 65 9.83 -6.64 3.04
CA ILE A 65 8.52 -7.17 3.40
C ILE A 65 8.27 -8.50 2.69
N PHE A 66 7.81 -9.48 3.44
CA PHE A 66 7.44 -10.81 2.96
C PHE A 66 6.00 -11.09 3.34
N ASN A 67 5.15 -11.28 2.34
CA ASN A 67 3.73 -11.54 2.52
C ASN A 67 3.48 -12.90 3.20
N ALA A 68 2.24 -13.16 3.63
CA ALA A 68 1.88 -14.43 4.26
C ALA A 68 2.08 -15.66 3.35
N ASP A 69 2.08 -15.48 2.03
CA ASP A 69 2.40 -16.53 1.04
C ASP A 69 3.91 -16.71 0.80
N GLY A 70 4.75 -15.88 1.46
CA GLY A 70 6.20 -15.86 1.34
C GLY A 70 6.73 -15.05 0.16
N SER A 71 5.88 -14.46 -0.67
CA SER A 71 6.33 -13.56 -1.74
C SER A 71 6.92 -12.27 -1.16
N GLU A 72 7.96 -11.71 -1.80
CA GLU A 72 8.52 -10.44 -1.37
C GLU A 72 7.75 -9.28 -2.02
N GLY A 73 7.26 -8.36 -1.18
CA GLY A 73 6.65 -7.11 -1.61
C GLY A 73 7.68 -5.99 -1.72
N LYS A 74 7.42 -5.02 -2.60
CA LYS A 74 8.35 -3.90 -2.81
C LYS A 74 8.24 -2.84 -1.73
N MET A 75 7.05 -2.57 -1.22
CA MET A 75 6.75 -1.53 -0.21
C MET A 75 5.35 -1.73 0.36
N CYS A 76 5.15 -1.33 1.61
CA CYS A 76 3.85 -1.25 2.27
C CYS A 76 3.75 0.05 3.07
N GLY A 77 2.82 0.96 2.70
CA GLY A 77 2.61 2.24 3.36
C GLY A 77 2.21 2.11 4.82
N ASN A 78 1.43 1.07 5.16
CA ASN A 78 1.05 0.78 6.55
C ASN A 78 2.26 0.27 7.34
N GLY A 79 2.98 -0.71 6.78
CA GLY A 79 4.12 -1.36 7.43
C GLY A 79 5.29 -0.41 7.67
N ILE A 80 5.61 0.49 6.73
CA ILE A 80 6.75 1.40 6.88
C ILE A 80 6.53 2.42 8.01
N ARG A 81 5.30 2.83 8.28
CA ARG A 81 4.97 3.69 9.45
C ARG A 81 5.27 2.97 10.75
N CYS A 82 4.98 1.68 10.82
CA CYS A 82 5.35 0.86 11.97
C CYS A 82 6.88 0.69 12.09
N VAL A 83 7.62 0.59 10.97
CA VAL A 83 9.10 0.58 11.01
C VAL A 83 9.64 1.87 11.63
N ALA A 84 9.14 3.03 11.18
CA ALA A 84 9.55 4.31 11.77
C ALA A 84 9.20 4.40 13.27
N GLN A 85 8.01 3.96 13.66
CA GLN A 85 7.62 3.90 15.07
C GLN A 85 8.49 2.94 15.87
N TRP A 86 8.82 1.78 15.30
CA TRP A 86 9.70 0.80 15.93
C TRP A 86 11.11 1.38 16.16
N LEU A 87 11.70 2.00 15.14
CA LEU A 87 12.99 2.67 15.23
C LEU A 87 12.98 3.77 16.30
N ARG A 88 11.96 4.62 16.32
CA ARG A 88 11.83 5.68 17.33
C ARG A 88 11.77 5.14 18.76
N THR A 89 11.26 3.93 18.95
CA THR A 89 11.04 3.32 20.26
C THR A 89 12.24 2.47 20.73
N HIS A 90 12.95 1.83 19.79
CA HIS A 90 13.97 0.81 20.11
C HIS A 90 15.39 1.21 19.69
N ASP A 91 15.57 2.35 19.03
CA ASP A 91 16.87 2.83 18.58
C ASP A 91 17.13 4.24 19.13
N GLU A 92 18.10 4.37 20.04
CA GLU A 92 18.45 5.65 20.66
C GLU A 92 18.84 6.72 19.63
N ALA A 93 19.47 6.34 18.52
CA ALA A 93 19.83 7.26 17.45
C ALA A 93 18.62 7.81 16.69
N CYS A 94 17.49 7.10 16.73
CA CYS A 94 16.22 7.47 16.08
C CYS A 94 15.20 8.09 17.01
N ALA A 95 15.39 8.01 18.33
CA ALA A 95 14.36 8.37 19.34
C ALA A 95 13.86 9.82 19.26
N GLY A 96 14.72 10.76 18.85
CA GLY A 96 14.40 12.20 18.75
C GLY A 96 14.13 12.69 17.32
N LEU A 97 14.16 11.82 16.32
CA LEU A 97 14.04 12.26 14.93
C LEU A 97 12.57 12.51 14.54
N ASP A 98 12.28 13.70 14.04
CA ASP A 98 10.98 14.06 13.47
C ASP A 98 10.87 13.71 11.99
N GLU A 99 11.99 13.42 11.34
CA GLU A 99 12.05 12.94 9.98
C GLU A 99 13.01 11.76 9.88
N MET A 100 12.59 10.71 9.18
CA MET A 100 13.40 9.52 8.90
C MET A 100 13.32 9.17 7.43
N ARG A 101 14.46 8.79 6.85
CA ARG A 101 14.53 8.21 5.52
C ARG A 101 14.75 6.70 5.65
N ILE A 102 13.85 5.92 5.07
CA ILE A 102 13.90 4.45 5.11
C ILE A 102 13.94 3.92 3.68
N ASP A 103 14.93 3.07 3.40
CA ASP A 103 15.06 2.41 2.10
C ASP A 103 13.99 1.34 1.92
N THR A 104 13.47 1.21 0.70
CA THR A 104 12.55 0.14 0.30
C THR A 104 12.90 -0.37 -1.10
N MET A 105 12.37 -1.53 -1.50
CA MET A 105 12.55 -2.06 -2.85
C MET A 105 11.89 -1.18 -3.94
N SER A 106 11.06 -0.20 -3.55
CA SER A 106 10.50 0.83 -4.44
C SER A 106 11.23 2.18 -4.33
N GLY A 107 12.46 2.18 -3.81
CA GLY A 107 13.23 3.37 -3.50
C GLY A 107 13.01 3.88 -2.07
N PRO A 108 13.82 4.85 -1.64
CA PRO A 108 13.73 5.42 -0.30
C PRO A 108 12.42 6.19 -0.11
N ARG A 109 11.92 6.19 1.13
CA ARG A 109 10.75 6.95 1.56
C ARG A 109 11.12 7.84 2.72
N THR A 110 10.62 9.07 2.70
CA THR A 110 10.72 10.02 3.81
C THR A 110 9.48 9.89 4.67
N LEU A 111 9.68 9.76 5.97
CA LEU A 111 8.60 9.70 6.95
C LEU A 111 8.74 10.86 7.92
N ARG A 112 7.64 11.57 8.19
CA ARG A 112 7.59 12.68 9.15
C ARG A 112 6.67 12.33 10.30
N TRP A 113 7.19 12.51 11.52
CA TRP A 113 6.43 12.29 12.73
C TRP A 113 5.36 13.37 12.91
N GLN A 114 4.12 12.96 13.15
CA GLN A 114 2.97 13.85 13.30
C GLN A 114 2.39 13.83 14.73
N GLY A 115 3.01 13.05 15.62
CA GLY A 115 2.54 12.84 16.98
C GLY A 115 2.59 11.36 17.39
N PRO A 116 2.21 11.05 18.63
CA PRO A 116 2.29 9.69 19.15
C PRO A 116 1.57 8.67 18.25
N GLY A 117 2.35 7.73 17.69
CA GLY A 117 1.84 6.67 16.80
C GLY A 117 1.43 7.13 15.40
N GLN A 118 1.68 8.39 15.04
CA GLN A 118 1.28 8.95 13.74
C GLN A 118 2.50 9.33 12.90
N TRP A 119 2.57 8.80 11.69
CA TRP A 119 3.61 9.07 10.71
C TRP A 119 3.03 9.39 9.35
N GLN A 120 3.43 10.50 8.78
CA GLN A 120 3.21 10.84 7.38
C GLN A 120 4.28 10.17 6.54
N VAL A 121 3.90 9.58 5.41
CA VAL A 121 4.82 8.95 4.46
C VAL A 121 4.77 9.71 3.14
N GLU A 122 5.93 10.11 2.64
CA GLU A 122 6.05 10.67 1.30
C GLU A 122 6.01 9.53 0.28
N MET A 123 4.89 9.43 -0.43
CA MET A 123 4.63 8.31 -1.34
C MET A 123 5.24 8.50 -2.73
N GLY A 124 5.77 9.69 -3.04
CA GLY A 124 6.30 10.06 -4.35
C GLY A 124 5.26 10.66 -5.27
N CYS A 125 5.53 10.65 -6.58
CA CYS A 125 4.61 11.18 -7.60
C CYS A 125 3.71 10.06 -8.13
N TYR A 126 2.50 10.44 -8.53
CA TYR A 126 1.61 9.56 -9.28
C TYR A 126 1.70 9.83 -10.79
N SER A 127 1.22 8.88 -11.59
CA SER A 127 1.00 9.06 -13.02
C SER A 127 -0.35 8.47 -13.43
N THR A 128 -1.02 9.12 -14.37
CA THR A 128 -2.24 8.59 -15.03
C THR A 128 -1.97 8.12 -16.45
N LEU A 129 -0.71 8.21 -16.92
CA LEU A 129 -0.35 7.83 -18.27
C LEU A 129 -0.43 6.31 -18.46
N ALA A 130 -1.03 5.88 -19.55
CA ALA A 130 -1.14 4.46 -19.92
C ALA A 130 0.23 3.76 -19.97
N ALA A 131 1.30 4.48 -20.32
CA ALA A 131 2.66 3.95 -20.39
C ALA A 131 3.23 3.54 -19.01
N ASP A 132 2.77 4.17 -17.94
CA ASP A 132 3.21 3.92 -16.56
C ASP A 132 2.29 2.93 -15.82
N LEU A 133 1.26 2.48 -16.52
CA LEU A 133 0.28 1.50 -16.06
C LEU A 133 0.31 0.33 -17.04
N PRO A 134 0.39 -0.93 -16.60
CA PRO A 134 0.27 -2.07 -17.50
C PRO A 134 -1.20 -2.22 -17.95
N ALA A 135 -1.69 -1.21 -18.72
CA ALA A 135 -3.05 -1.13 -19.23
C ALA A 135 -3.08 -1.29 -20.74
N LEU A 136 -3.96 -2.15 -21.25
CA LEU A 136 -4.17 -2.43 -22.68
C LEU A 136 -5.55 -1.87 -23.11
N HIS A 137 -5.67 -1.51 -24.39
CA HIS A 137 -6.94 -1.14 -25.03
C HIS A 137 -7.67 0.07 -24.42
N MET A 138 -6.99 0.89 -23.61
CA MET A 138 -7.56 2.08 -22.97
C MET A 138 -7.05 3.41 -23.56
N GLY A 139 -6.30 3.35 -24.66
CA GLY A 139 -5.67 4.54 -25.28
C GLY A 139 -4.22 4.72 -24.87
N ALA A 140 -3.55 5.73 -25.43
CA ALA A 140 -2.12 6.01 -25.20
C ALA A 140 -1.86 7.23 -24.29
N GLY A 141 -2.91 7.95 -23.88
CA GLY A 141 -2.83 9.16 -23.05
C GLY A 141 -3.12 8.90 -21.57
N PRO A 142 -3.46 9.97 -20.83
CA PRO A 142 -3.95 9.85 -19.46
C PRO A 142 -5.24 9.03 -19.40
N LEU A 143 -5.30 8.10 -18.48
CA LEU A 143 -6.46 7.23 -18.27
C LEU A 143 -7.40 7.83 -17.21
N VAL A 144 -7.99 8.99 -17.54
CA VAL A 144 -8.88 9.75 -16.66
C VAL A 144 -10.30 9.71 -17.21
N GLY A 145 -11.26 9.27 -16.41
CA GLY A 145 -12.66 9.19 -16.80
C GLY A 145 -12.95 8.20 -17.94
N CYS A 146 -12.16 7.15 -18.05
CA CYS A 146 -12.31 6.13 -19.08
C CYS A 146 -13.50 5.21 -18.76
N THR A 147 -14.09 4.59 -19.79
CA THR A 147 -15.10 3.56 -19.60
C THR A 147 -14.44 2.19 -19.47
N LEU A 148 -14.86 1.42 -18.47
CA LEU A 148 -14.46 0.03 -18.24
C LEU A 148 -15.71 -0.84 -18.12
N ALA A 149 -15.86 -1.83 -19.00
CA ALA A 149 -16.98 -2.79 -18.95
C ALA A 149 -16.62 -3.93 -18.00
N ALA A 150 -17.06 -3.87 -16.76
CA ALA A 150 -16.74 -4.88 -15.74
C ALA A 150 -17.97 -5.27 -14.92
N ALA A 151 -18.04 -6.51 -14.46
CA ALA A 151 -19.14 -7.02 -13.63
C ALA A 151 -20.54 -6.75 -14.24
N GLY A 152 -20.65 -6.88 -15.56
CA GLY A 152 -21.93 -6.79 -16.29
C GLY A 152 -22.46 -5.37 -16.52
N ARG A 153 -21.67 -4.33 -16.27
CA ARG A 153 -22.03 -2.92 -16.58
C ARG A 153 -20.80 -2.08 -16.93
N ASP A 154 -21.05 -0.91 -17.47
CA ASP A 154 -20.01 0.10 -17.70
C ASP A 154 -19.75 0.92 -16.43
N TRP A 155 -18.46 1.18 -16.17
CA TRP A 155 -17.97 1.99 -15.07
C TRP A 155 -17.12 3.12 -15.62
N THR A 156 -17.23 4.30 -15.03
CA THR A 156 -16.27 5.38 -15.25
C THR A 156 -15.09 5.20 -14.29
N VAL A 157 -13.90 5.03 -14.84
CA VAL A 157 -12.68 4.75 -14.07
C VAL A 157 -11.58 5.74 -14.38
N THR A 158 -10.72 6.00 -13.41
CA THR A 158 -9.44 6.68 -13.58
C THR A 158 -8.34 5.74 -13.09
N CYS A 159 -7.37 5.44 -13.96
CA CYS A 159 -6.26 4.58 -13.59
C CYS A 159 -5.07 5.41 -13.14
N VAL A 160 -4.46 5.04 -12.02
CA VAL A 160 -3.37 5.77 -11.37
C VAL A 160 -2.26 4.81 -10.99
N SER A 161 -1.02 5.16 -11.34
CA SER A 161 0.18 4.51 -10.81
C SER A 161 0.76 5.35 -9.67
N VAL A 162 0.95 4.78 -8.52
CA VAL A 162 1.74 5.33 -7.40
C VAL A 162 2.94 4.42 -7.10
N GLY A 163 3.48 3.80 -8.18
CA GLY A 163 4.50 2.75 -8.13
C GLY A 163 3.92 1.34 -8.20
N ASN A 164 2.61 1.21 -8.08
CA ASN A 164 1.78 0.05 -8.39
C ASN A 164 0.46 0.52 -9.02
N PRO A 165 -0.22 -0.32 -9.82
CA PRO A 165 -1.40 0.10 -10.58
C PRO A 165 -2.68 0.07 -9.74
N HIS A 166 -3.49 1.12 -9.91
CA HIS A 166 -4.79 1.32 -9.28
C HIS A 166 -5.85 1.73 -10.32
N CYS A 167 -7.05 1.19 -10.18
CA CYS A 167 -8.25 1.54 -10.96
C CYS A 167 -9.30 2.11 -10.01
N VAL A 168 -9.50 3.42 -10.07
CA VAL A 168 -10.38 4.15 -9.16
C VAL A 168 -11.70 4.44 -9.86
N THR A 169 -12.82 4.11 -9.20
CA THR A 169 -14.16 4.47 -9.64
C THR A 169 -14.93 5.21 -8.55
N VAL A 170 -15.60 6.29 -8.93
CA VAL A 170 -16.43 7.07 -8.00
C VAL A 170 -17.86 6.50 -8.02
N VAL A 171 -18.39 6.31 -6.82
CA VAL A 171 -19.73 5.73 -6.59
C VAL A 171 -20.52 6.60 -5.62
N GLU A 172 -21.86 6.51 -5.68
CA GLU A 172 -22.75 7.26 -4.77
C GLU A 172 -22.81 6.64 -3.37
N ASP A 173 -22.81 5.31 -3.29
CA ASP A 173 -22.82 4.55 -2.04
C ASP A 173 -21.80 3.42 -2.10
N VAL A 174 -20.69 3.59 -1.38
CA VAL A 174 -19.62 2.60 -1.35
C VAL A 174 -19.93 1.42 -0.43
N ASP A 175 -20.74 1.64 0.61
CA ASP A 175 -21.09 0.60 1.57
C ASP A 175 -22.08 -0.41 1.00
N GLY A 176 -22.96 0.04 0.09
CA GLY A 176 -23.94 -0.83 -0.61
C GLY A 176 -23.34 -1.76 -1.67
N LEU A 177 -22.01 -1.67 -1.95
CA LEU A 177 -21.37 -2.51 -2.95
C LEU A 177 -21.02 -3.90 -2.38
N ASP A 178 -21.32 -4.94 -3.15
CA ASP A 178 -20.77 -6.29 -2.94
C ASP A 178 -19.41 -6.41 -3.64
N LEU A 179 -18.34 -6.03 -2.93
CA LEU A 179 -16.98 -6.07 -3.49
C LEU A 179 -16.52 -7.50 -3.82
N ALA A 180 -17.01 -8.49 -3.10
CA ALA A 180 -16.66 -9.88 -3.39
C ALA A 180 -17.21 -10.33 -4.75
N ALA A 181 -18.35 -9.78 -5.16
CA ALA A 181 -18.94 -10.06 -6.46
C ALA A 181 -18.29 -9.27 -7.59
N ILE A 182 -17.98 -7.97 -7.38
CA ILE A 182 -17.51 -7.09 -8.48
C ILE A 182 -15.98 -6.97 -8.54
N GLY A 183 -15.27 -7.00 -7.42
CA GLY A 183 -13.83 -6.77 -7.32
C GLY A 183 -12.99 -7.69 -8.21
N PRO A 184 -13.25 -9.01 -8.27
CA PRO A 184 -12.51 -9.91 -9.15
C PRO A 184 -12.59 -9.55 -10.63
N ALA A 185 -13.69 -8.94 -11.08
CA ALA A 185 -13.87 -8.53 -12.47
C ALA A 185 -13.02 -7.32 -12.83
N PHE A 186 -12.73 -6.45 -11.86
CA PHE A 186 -11.76 -5.35 -12.02
C PHE A 186 -10.33 -5.86 -11.94
N GLU A 187 -9.99 -6.58 -10.86
CA GLU A 187 -8.64 -7.08 -10.62
C GLU A 187 -8.07 -7.84 -11.81
N ARG A 188 -8.89 -8.68 -12.45
CA ARG A 188 -8.49 -9.61 -13.52
C ARG A 188 -9.01 -9.20 -14.88
N HIS A 189 -9.37 -7.93 -15.06
CA HIS A 189 -9.89 -7.43 -16.32
C HIS A 189 -8.82 -7.60 -17.43
N GLU A 190 -9.23 -7.94 -18.65
CA GLU A 190 -8.33 -8.16 -19.80
C GLU A 190 -7.46 -6.94 -20.12
N ASN A 191 -7.94 -5.73 -19.81
CA ASN A 191 -7.15 -4.51 -19.97
C ASN A 191 -5.98 -4.41 -18.98
N PHE A 192 -5.92 -5.24 -17.95
CA PHE A 192 -4.88 -5.22 -16.92
C PHE A 192 -4.15 -6.56 -16.82
N PRO A 193 -3.20 -6.87 -17.75
CA PRO A 193 -2.56 -8.18 -17.84
C PRO A 193 -1.75 -8.55 -16.58
N GLU A 194 -1.26 -7.55 -15.83
CA GLU A 194 -0.55 -7.74 -14.56
C GLU A 194 -1.49 -7.63 -13.35
N ARG A 195 -2.81 -7.59 -13.59
CA ARG A 195 -3.85 -7.29 -12.60
C ARG A 195 -3.72 -5.87 -12.02
N ILE A 196 -4.75 -5.43 -11.32
CA ILE A 196 -4.84 -4.07 -10.76
C ILE A 196 -5.50 -4.10 -9.38
N ASN A 197 -5.18 -3.11 -8.53
CA ASN A 197 -6.00 -2.81 -7.35
C ASN A 197 -7.21 -1.98 -7.80
N ALA A 198 -8.37 -2.24 -7.26
CA ALA A 198 -9.60 -1.52 -7.60
C ALA A 198 -10.13 -0.78 -6.38
N GLU A 199 -10.21 0.54 -6.46
CA GLU A 199 -10.74 1.42 -5.44
C GLU A 199 -12.13 1.91 -5.81
N PHE A 200 -13.07 1.76 -4.89
CA PHE A 200 -14.42 2.29 -4.97
C PHE A 200 -14.54 3.43 -3.98
N VAL A 201 -14.82 4.63 -4.50
CA VAL A 201 -14.70 5.86 -3.72
C VAL A 201 -16.01 6.64 -3.73
N GLN A 202 -16.51 6.96 -2.55
CA GLN A 202 -17.60 7.89 -2.33
C GLN A 202 -17.05 9.23 -1.87
N LYS A 203 -17.33 10.30 -2.62
CA LYS A 203 -17.05 11.65 -2.17
C LYS A 203 -18.10 12.06 -1.14
N LEU A 204 -17.66 12.42 0.07
CA LEU A 204 -18.53 12.90 1.12
C LEU A 204 -18.66 14.43 1.09
N ASP A 205 -17.51 15.12 0.92
CA ASP A 205 -17.40 16.56 0.70
C ASP A 205 -16.05 16.90 0.03
N ASP A 206 -15.64 18.16 0.05
CA ASP A 206 -14.40 18.60 -0.63
C ASP A 206 -13.11 18.18 0.09
N THR A 207 -13.21 17.70 1.33
CA THR A 207 -12.07 17.31 2.19
C THR A 207 -12.17 15.88 2.70
N ARG A 208 -13.24 15.15 2.37
CA ARG A 208 -13.46 13.80 2.87
C ARG A 208 -13.98 12.86 1.79
N ILE A 209 -13.37 11.71 1.71
CA ILE A 209 -13.79 10.59 0.89
C ILE A 209 -13.96 9.35 1.75
N ARG A 210 -14.79 8.43 1.30
CA ARG A 210 -14.89 7.07 1.83
C ARG A 210 -14.47 6.10 0.76
N MET A 211 -13.58 5.18 1.08
CA MET A 211 -12.99 4.24 0.13
C MET A 211 -13.14 2.82 0.64
N ARG A 212 -13.46 1.91 -0.27
CA ARG A 212 -13.24 0.47 -0.12
C ARG A 212 -12.36 -0.01 -1.26
N VAL A 213 -11.54 -1.01 -1.02
CA VAL A 213 -10.53 -1.48 -1.98
C VAL A 213 -10.59 -2.99 -2.14
N TRP A 214 -10.45 -3.44 -3.38
CA TRP A 214 -10.15 -4.81 -3.74
C TRP A 214 -8.70 -4.87 -4.21
N GLU A 215 -7.82 -5.39 -3.37
CA GLU A 215 -6.38 -5.42 -3.65
C GLU A 215 -6.01 -6.61 -4.55
N ARG A 216 -5.06 -6.35 -5.43
CA ARG A 216 -4.46 -7.32 -6.32
C ARG A 216 -3.88 -8.52 -5.54
N GLY A 217 -4.49 -9.69 -5.70
CA GLY A 217 -4.07 -10.94 -5.06
C GLY A 217 -4.54 -11.13 -3.61
N SER A 218 -5.14 -10.12 -2.98
CA SER A 218 -5.54 -10.18 -1.56
C SER A 218 -7.05 -10.08 -1.34
N GLY A 219 -7.79 -9.59 -2.35
CA GLY A 219 -9.21 -9.33 -2.21
C GLY A 219 -9.51 -8.06 -1.44
N GLU A 220 -10.69 -7.96 -0.80
CA GLU A 220 -11.04 -6.80 0.00
C GLU A 220 -10.19 -6.74 1.27
N THR A 221 -9.54 -5.60 1.49
CA THR A 221 -8.71 -5.31 2.67
C THR A 221 -9.24 -4.09 3.41
N TRP A 222 -8.85 -3.96 4.68
CA TRP A 222 -9.32 -2.87 5.53
C TRP A 222 -8.67 -1.52 5.22
N ALA A 223 -7.47 -1.53 4.62
CA ALA A 223 -6.77 -0.30 4.25
C ALA A 223 -5.63 -0.56 3.25
N CYS A 224 -5.60 0.26 2.21
CA CYS A 224 -4.52 0.31 1.23
C CYS A 224 -3.97 1.74 1.16
N GLY A 225 -2.72 1.95 1.60
CA GLY A 225 -2.10 3.28 1.63
C GLY A 225 -1.88 3.86 0.23
N THR A 226 -1.44 3.03 -0.74
CA THR A 226 -1.30 3.44 -2.14
C THR A 226 -2.66 3.66 -2.80
N GLY A 227 -3.67 2.85 -2.44
CA GLY A 227 -5.05 3.02 -2.91
C GLY A 227 -5.66 4.35 -2.43
N ALA A 228 -5.39 4.76 -1.19
CA ALA A 228 -5.83 6.07 -0.69
C ALA A 228 -5.18 7.22 -1.50
N CYS A 229 -3.87 7.15 -1.75
CA CYS A 229 -3.17 8.13 -2.60
C CYS A 229 -3.72 8.16 -4.03
N ALA A 230 -3.93 6.98 -4.64
CA ALA A 230 -4.49 6.85 -5.98
C ALA A 230 -5.93 7.41 -6.05
N SER A 231 -6.73 7.18 -5.02
CA SER A 231 -8.10 7.72 -4.92
C SER A 231 -8.11 9.23 -4.92
N VAL A 232 -7.28 9.87 -4.07
CA VAL A 232 -7.18 11.34 -4.04
C VAL A 232 -6.67 11.87 -5.38
N ALA A 233 -5.62 11.26 -5.95
CA ALA A 233 -5.10 11.64 -7.26
C ALA A 233 -6.17 11.55 -8.36
N ALA A 234 -6.92 10.44 -8.42
CA ALA A 234 -7.99 10.25 -9.40
C ALA A 234 -9.10 11.29 -9.28
N LEU A 235 -9.54 11.60 -8.05
CA LEU A 235 -10.57 12.61 -7.83
C LEU A 235 -10.06 14.02 -8.16
N THR A 236 -8.79 14.30 -7.90
CA THR A 236 -8.13 15.57 -8.27
C THR A 236 -8.08 15.73 -9.79
N GLU A 237 -7.64 14.70 -10.52
CA GLU A 237 -7.60 14.70 -12.00
C GLU A 237 -8.98 14.86 -12.64
N GLN A 238 -10.03 14.35 -11.97
CA GLN A 238 -11.41 14.55 -12.38
C GLN A 238 -12.00 15.91 -11.96
N GLY A 239 -11.26 16.74 -11.22
CA GLY A 239 -11.74 18.00 -10.68
C GLY A 239 -12.81 17.88 -9.59
N LEU A 240 -12.92 16.73 -8.96
CA LEU A 240 -13.91 16.42 -7.92
C LEU A 240 -13.46 16.88 -6.53
N VAL A 241 -12.16 16.93 -6.30
CA VAL A 241 -11.56 17.50 -5.08
C VAL A 241 -10.44 18.47 -5.46
N PRO A 242 -10.16 19.50 -4.62
CA PRO A 242 -9.12 20.49 -4.93
C PRO A 242 -7.71 19.89 -4.81
N ALA A 243 -6.80 20.32 -5.68
CA ALA A 243 -5.39 19.98 -5.59
C ALA A 243 -4.69 20.71 -4.43
N GLY A 244 -3.69 20.06 -3.80
CA GLY A 244 -2.86 20.69 -2.76
C GLY A 244 -3.56 20.89 -1.43
N GLN A 245 -4.63 20.18 -1.20
CA GLN A 245 -5.40 20.18 0.06
C GLN A 245 -5.40 18.78 0.68
N ASP A 246 -5.45 18.71 2.00
CA ASP A 246 -5.64 17.45 2.74
C ASP A 246 -7.06 16.92 2.53
N ILE A 247 -7.14 15.63 2.18
CA ILE A 247 -8.38 14.92 1.93
C ILE A 247 -8.48 13.73 2.91
#